data_676ae7bd7be09f9f015877ed288a62c3
#
_entry.id   676ae7bd7be09f9f015877ed288a62c3
#
_cell.length_a   1.000
_cell.length_b   1.000
_cell.length_c   1.000
_cell.angle_alpha   90.00
_cell.angle_beta   90.00
_cell.angle_gamma   90.00
#
_symmetry.space_group_name_H-M   'P 1'
#
loop_
_entity.id
_entity.type
_entity.pdbx_description
1 polymer ?
#
loop_
_entity_poly.entity_id
_entity_poly.type
_entity_poly.pdbx_seq_one_letter_code
_entity_poly.pdbx_strand_id
1 'polypeptide(L)'
;MKRFVPTVLAVAGILLTRTFSLLASQTPEPQALVLSFQCPQGDCPLLHGSPQTAGMRSGFVRLMPGETVGWHTTGNNEESLVILHGRGEARLEGQAPRPFAAPAFAYIPPSTRHNVANTGEEPLEYVYVVAPAQSR
;
A
#
# COMPACT_ATOMS: atom_id res chain seq x y z
N MET A 1 8.75 -91.59 -14.13
CA MET A 1 9.53 -90.41 -13.64
C MET A 1 8.86 -89.15 -14.17
N LYS A 2 8.07 -88.47 -13.36
CA LYS A 2 7.41 -87.23 -13.73
C LYS A 2 8.24 -86.09 -13.19
N ARG A 3 8.74 -85.23 -14.08
CA ARG A 3 9.49 -83.99 -13.68
C ARG A 3 8.52 -82.88 -13.39
N PHE A 4 8.54 -82.37 -12.16
CA PHE A 4 7.84 -81.15 -11.76
C PHE A 4 8.67 -79.95 -12.17
N VAL A 5 8.05 -79.00 -12.91
CA VAL A 5 8.62 -77.67 -13.21
C VAL A 5 7.91 -76.67 -12.32
N PRO A 6 8.61 -75.91 -11.51
CA PRO A 6 7.98 -74.90 -10.73
C PRO A 6 7.76 -73.63 -11.58
N THR A 7 6.52 -73.15 -11.64
CA THR A 7 6.13 -71.88 -12.24
C THR A 7 6.48 -70.74 -11.26
N VAL A 8 7.38 -69.91 -11.67
CA VAL A 8 7.72 -68.70 -10.93
C VAL A 8 6.72 -67.58 -11.30
N LEU A 9 5.83 -67.18 -10.39
CA LEU A 9 4.98 -66.01 -10.55
C LEU A 9 5.81 -64.76 -10.25
N ALA A 10 6.07 -63.95 -11.28
CA ALA A 10 6.64 -62.60 -11.10
C ALA A 10 5.49 -61.62 -10.76
N VAL A 11 5.50 -61.15 -9.52
CA VAL A 11 4.62 -60.08 -9.08
C VAL A 11 5.26 -58.76 -9.47
N ALA A 12 4.76 -58.10 -10.51
CA ALA A 12 5.16 -56.74 -10.89
C ALA A 12 4.50 -55.76 -9.96
N GLY A 13 5.26 -55.25 -9.01
CA GLY A 13 4.85 -54.17 -8.14
C GLY A 13 4.83 -52.82 -8.90
N ILE A 14 3.66 -52.28 -9.17
CA ILE A 14 3.51 -50.94 -9.73
C ILE A 14 3.73 -49.91 -8.58
N LEU A 15 4.91 -49.28 -8.59
CA LEU A 15 5.22 -48.16 -7.71
C LEU A 15 4.49 -46.93 -8.22
N LEU A 16 3.35 -46.59 -7.63
CA LEU A 16 2.63 -45.35 -7.90
C LEU A 16 3.40 -44.19 -7.19
N THR A 17 4.30 -43.54 -7.88
CA THR A 17 4.91 -42.30 -7.41
C THR A 17 3.87 -41.18 -7.52
N ARG A 18 3.26 -40.83 -6.38
CA ARG A 18 2.44 -39.59 -6.27
C ARG A 18 3.37 -38.39 -6.35
N THR A 19 3.45 -37.75 -7.49
CA THR A 19 4.06 -36.44 -7.63
C THR A 19 3.13 -35.42 -6.94
N PHE A 20 3.50 -34.99 -5.73
CA PHE A 20 2.86 -33.90 -5.05
C PHE A 20 3.34 -32.63 -5.76
N SER A 21 2.55 -32.11 -6.72
CA SER A 21 2.76 -30.75 -7.24
C SER A 21 2.48 -29.76 -6.13
N LEU A 22 3.53 -29.18 -5.54
CA LEU A 22 3.41 -27.97 -4.74
C LEU A 22 2.95 -26.86 -5.70
N LEU A 23 1.66 -26.56 -5.70
CA LEU A 23 1.13 -25.31 -6.22
C LEU A 23 1.69 -24.21 -5.31
N ALA A 24 2.81 -23.61 -5.70
CA ALA A 24 3.30 -22.38 -5.10
C ALA A 24 2.19 -21.34 -5.32
N SER A 25 1.56 -20.91 -4.23
CA SER A 25 0.63 -19.78 -4.23
C SER A 25 1.44 -18.55 -4.65
N GLN A 26 1.34 -18.18 -5.91
CA GLN A 26 1.95 -16.95 -6.41
C GLN A 26 1.14 -15.81 -5.83
N THR A 27 1.75 -15.00 -4.99
CA THR A 27 1.19 -13.70 -4.61
C THR A 27 0.97 -12.91 -5.90
N PRO A 28 -0.24 -12.38 -6.13
CA PRO A 28 -0.50 -11.63 -7.35
C PRO A 28 0.46 -10.43 -7.42
N GLU A 29 1.13 -10.29 -8.58
CA GLU A 29 1.98 -9.13 -8.83
C GLU A 29 1.13 -7.87 -9.02
N PRO A 30 1.61 -6.70 -8.55
CA PRO A 30 0.94 -5.42 -8.77
C PRO A 30 0.71 -5.16 -10.26
N GLN A 31 -0.49 -4.73 -10.60
CA GLN A 31 -0.88 -4.41 -11.96
C GLN A 31 -1.07 -2.90 -12.13
N ALA A 32 -0.81 -2.40 -13.36
CA ALA A 32 -1.14 -1.01 -13.70
C ALA A 32 -2.66 -0.81 -13.60
N LEU A 33 -3.07 0.30 -12.97
CA LEU A 33 -4.47 0.64 -12.80
C LEU A 33 -4.69 2.15 -12.96
N VAL A 34 -5.92 2.52 -13.29
CA VAL A 34 -6.38 3.91 -13.32
C VAL A 34 -7.59 3.99 -12.42
N LEU A 35 -7.57 4.92 -11.47
CA LEU A 35 -8.65 5.15 -10.53
C LEU A 35 -9.24 6.54 -10.74
N SER A 36 -10.56 6.60 -10.93
CA SER A 36 -11.30 7.82 -10.72
C SER A 36 -11.69 7.89 -9.25
N PHE A 37 -11.50 9.05 -8.62
CA PHE A 37 -11.82 9.20 -7.22
C PHE A 37 -12.76 10.37 -6.95
N GLN A 38 -13.67 10.15 -6.02
CA GLN A 38 -14.54 11.16 -5.43
C GLN A 38 -14.56 10.95 -3.94
N CYS A 39 -14.37 12.01 -3.20
CA CYS A 39 -14.39 11.99 -1.75
C CYS A 39 -15.26 13.15 -1.27
N PRO A 40 -16.41 12.88 -0.65
CA PRO A 40 -17.27 13.95 -0.15
C PRO A 40 -16.59 14.72 0.98
N GLN A 41 -15.86 14.03 1.87
CA GLN A 41 -15.15 14.62 3.00
C GLN A 41 -14.23 13.58 3.64
N GLY A 42 -13.14 14.03 4.27
CA GLY A 42 -12.19 13.21 5.01
C GLY A 42 -11.19 12.50 4.11
N ASP A 43 -10.75 11.33 4.54
CA ASP A 43 -9.75 10.48 3.86
C ASP A 43 -10.44 9.35 3.11
N CYS A 44 -10.21 9.29 1.81
CA CYS A 44 -10.72 8.27 0.90
C CYS A 44 -9.56 7.48 0.29
N PRO A 45 -9.25 6.28 0.81
CA PRO A 45 -8.13 5.47 0.33
C PRO A 45 -8.26 5.12 -1.16
N LEU A 46 -7.16 5.20 -1.89
CA LEU A 46 -7.03 4.84 -3.31
C LEU A 46 -6.20 3.57 -3.50
N LEU A 47 -5.06 3.46 -2.81
CA LEU A 47 -4.15 2.33 -2.85
C LEU A 47 -3.89 1.81 -1.44
N HIS A 48 -4.00 0.50 -1.26
CA HIS A 48 -3.96 -0.13 0.06
C HIS A 48 -2.62 -0.77 0.43
N GLY A 49 -1.60 -0.67 -0.44
CA GLY A 49 -0.32 -1.34 -0.23
C GLY A 49 -0.31 -2.76 -0.81
N SER A 50 0.59 -3.60 -0.30
CA SER A 50 0.69 -4.98 -0.76
C SER A 50 -0.58 -5.79 -0.43
N PRO A 51 -1.07 -6.64 -1.35
CA PRO A 51 -0.46 -7.03 -2.64
C PRO A 51 -0.84 -6.14 -3.83
N GLN A 52 -1.72 -5.14 -3.65
CA GLN A 52 -2.17 -4.27 -4.74
C GLN A 52 -1.03 -3.46 -5.36
N THR A 53 -0.08 -3.06 -4.55
CA THR A 53 1.14 -2.34 -4.94
C THR A 53 2.36 -3.03 -4.32
N ALA A 54 3.56 -2.59 -4.65
CA ALA A 54 4.80 -3.05 -4.01
C ALA A 54 5.02 -2.43 -2.61
N GLY A 55 3.96 -2.00 -1.92
CA GLY A 55 3.98 -1.42 -0.58
C GLY A 55 3.50 0.03 -0.52
N MET A 56 3.37 0.73 -1.65
CA MET A 56 2.87 2.10 -1.72
C MET A 56 1.37 2.15 -1.36
N ARG A 57 0.99 3.11 -0.53
CA ARG A 57 -0.40 3.47 -0.21
C ARG A 57 -0.68 4.88 -0.69
N SER A 58 -1.92 5.17 -1.01
CA SER A 58 -2.34 6.51 -1.42
C SER A 58 -3.81 6.72 -1.09
N GLY A 59 -4.19 7.97 -0.91
CA GLY A 59 -5.57 8.37 -0.75
C GLY A 59 -5.79 9.81 -1.20
N PHE A 60 -7.05 10.15 -1.39
CA PHE A 60 -7.49 11.51 -1.62
C PHE A 60 -8.15 12.04 -0.36
N VAL A 61 -7.72 13.21 0.06
CA VAL A 61 -8.22 13.87 1.27
C VAL A 61 -8.96 15.16 0.90
N ARG A 62 -10.12 15.34 1.52
CA ARG A 62 -10.88 16.58 1.46
C ARG A 62 -11.21 17.05 2.88
N LEU A 63 -10.62 18.17 3.28
CA LEU A 63 -10.85 18.82 4.57
C LEU A 63 -11.65 20.10 4.39
N MET A 64 -12.73 20.23 5.15
CA MET A 64 -13.46 21.47 5.21
C MET A 64 -12.67 22.53 6.01
N PRO A 65 -13.01 23.84 5.92
CA PRO A 65 -12.32 24.88 6.66
C PRO A 65 -12.20 24.56 8.16
N GLY A 66 -10.98 24.64 8.69
CA GLY A 66 -10.67 24.33 10.09
C GLY A 66 -10.47 22.88 10.44
N GLU A 67 -10.75 21.94 9.52
CA GLU A 67 -10.53 20.51 9.76
C GLU A 67 -9.05 20.12 9.63
N THR A 68 -8.72 18.99 10.22
CA THR A 68 -7.38 18.39 10.19
C THR A 68 -7.51 16.87 10.03
N VAL A 69 -6.45 16.21 9.50
CA VAL A 69 -6.39 14.74 9.46
C VAL A 69 -6.06 14.12 10.82
N GLY A 70 -5.62 14.92 11.80
CA GLY A 70 -5.13 14.43 13.09
C GLY A 70 -3.63 14.12 13.09
N TRP A 71 -3.05 14.10 14.29
CA TRP A 71 -1.63 13.78 14.46
C TRP A 71 -1.35 12.31 14.24
N HIS A 72 -0.43 12.01 13.32
CA HIS A 72 0.04 10.66 13.01
C HIS A 72 1.53 10.66 12.67
N THR A 73 2.11 9.50 12.41
CA THR A 73 3.53 9.36 12.08
C THR A 73 3.72 8.59 10.78
N THR A 74 4.70 8.99 9.99
CA THR A 74 5.14 8.23 8.81
C THR A 74 5.76 6.87 9.19
N GLY A 75 6.29 6.71 10.42
CA GLY A 75 7.02 5.50 10.81
C GLY A 75 8.18 5.23 9.86
N ASN A 76 8.27 4.01 9.35
CA ASN A 76 9.31 3.60 8.38
C ASN A 76 8.97 3.97 6.92
N ASN A 77 8.02 4.88 6.70
CA ASN A 77 7.65 5.33 5.37
C ASN A 77 8.01 6.80 5.19
N GLU A 78 8.09 7.20 3.96
CA GLU A 78 8.07 8.61 3.55
C GLU A 78 6.71 8.95 2.94
N GLU A 79 6.32 10.21 2.99
CA GLU A 79 5.04 10.67 2.49
C GLU A 79 5.18 11.90 1.62
N SER A 80 4.41 11.95 0.55
CA SER A 80 4.28 13.11 -0.32
C SER A 80 2.83 13.53 -0.39
N LEU A 81 2.61 14.85 -0.40
CA LEU A 81 1.29 15.46 -0.58
C LEU A 81 1.28 16.25 -1.88
N VAL A 82 0.33 15.97 -2.76
CA VAL A 82 0.07 16.76 -3.97
C VAL A 82 -1.18 17.59 -3.71
N ILE A 83 -1.00 18.87 -3.43
CA ILE A 83 -2.08 19.79 -3.08
C ILE A 83 -2.74 20.27 -4.38
N LEU A 84 -4.02 19.94 -4.54
CA LEU A 84 -4.80 20.16 -5.76
C LEU A 84 -5.69 21.39 -5.65
N HIS A 85 -6.23 21.68 -4.46
CA HIS A 85 -7.14 22.80 -4.22
C HIS A 85 -7.02 23.33 -2.79
N GLY A 86 -7.27 24.62 -2.60
CA GLY A 86 -7.32 25.27 -1.29
C GLY A 86 -5.95 25.66 -0.73
N ARG A 87 -5.93 25.96 0.55
CA ARG A 87 -4.72 26.28 1.32
C ARG A 87 -4.73 25.62 2.67
N GLY A 88 -3.55 25.34 3.18
CA GLY A 88 -3.40 24.70 4.47
C GLY A 88 -1.99 24.80 5.00
N GLU A 89 -1.69 23.98 5.97
CA GLU A 89 -0.35 23.85 6.52
C GLU A 89 -0.04 22.40 6.94
N ALA A 90 1.19 21.98 6.73
CA ALA A 90 1.75 20.80 7.35
C ALA A 90 2.37 21.20 8.71
N ARG A 91 1.86 20.59 9.78
CA ARG A 91 2.34 20.75 11.15
C ARG A 91 3.25 19.58 11.47
N LEU A 92 4.51 19.87 11.77
CA LEU A 92 5.49 18.85 12.17
C LEU A 92 5.82 19.04 13.63
N GLU A 93 5.85 17.96 14.39
CA GLU A 93 6.13 18.03 15.82
C GLU A 93 7.47 18.70 16.10
N GLY A 94 7.48 19.68 16.99
CA GLY A 94 8.68 20.45 17.37
C GLY A 94 9.20 21.42 16.31
N GLN A 95 8.45 21.68 15.23
CA GLN A 95 8.84 22.61 14.16
C GLN A 95 7.74 23.66 13.92
N ALA A 96 8.13 24.77 13.30
CA ALA A 96 7.16 25.74 12.81
C ALA A 96 6.30 25.11 11.69
N PRO A 97 4.99 25.42 11.65
CA PRO A 97 4.11 24.98 10.58
C PRO A 97 4.64 25.39 9.20
N ARG A 98 4.41 24.55 8.21
CA ARG A 98 4.78 24.78 6.81
C ARG A 98 3.53 25.10 6.00
N PRO A 99 3.21 26.39 5.76
CA PRO A 99 2.03 26.77 5.00
C PRO A 99 2.20 26.43 3.51
N PHE A 100 1.09 26.12 2.86
CA PHE A 100 1.02 25.91 1.41
C PHE A 100 -0.31 26.40 0.84
N ALA A 101 -0.32 26.63 -0.48
CA ALA A 101 -1.51 26.87 -1.29
C ALA A 101 -1.40 26.12 -2.61
N ALA A 102 -2.53 25.61 -3.11
CA ALA A 102 -2.57 24.90 -4.36
C ALA A 102 -2.24 25.79 -5.58
N PRO A 103 -1.54 25.24 -6.62
CA PRO A 103 -0.96 23.91 -6.65
C PRO A 103 0.36 23.85 -5.88
N ALA A 104 0.59 22.81 -5.08
CA ALA A 104 1.81 22.66 -4.30
C ALA A 104 2.18 21.19 -4.09
N PHE A 105 3.41 20.96 -3.70
CA PHE A 105 3.92 19.65 -3.31
C PHE A 105 4.60 19.75 -1.95
N ALA A 106 4.31 18.82 -1.05
CA ALA A 106 4.97 18.71 0.24
C ALA A 106 5.57 17.31 0.41
N TYR A 107 6.68 17.25 1.12
CA TYR A 107 7.37 16.00 1.47
C TYR A 107 7.52 15.88 2.97
N ILE A 108 7.17 14.74 3.52
CA ILE A 108 7.29 14.40 4.93
C ILE A 108 8.25 13.20 5.06
N PRO A 109 9.40 13.38 5.71
CA PRO A 109 10.40 12.32 5.84
C PRO A 109 9.94 11.18 6.77
N PRO A 110 10.66 10.05 6.76
CA PRO A 110 10.42 8.97 7.72
C PRO A 110 10.53 9.43 9.18
N SER A 111 9.86 8.70 10.07
CA SER A 111 9.87 8.91 11.53
C SER A 111 9.40 10.31 11.94
N THR A 112 8.54 10.93 11.13
CA THR A 112 8.04 12.27 11.36
C THR A 112 6.59 12.23 11.86
N ARG A 113 6.36 12.75 13.09
CA ARG A 113 5.02 12.97 13.59
C ARG A 113 4.50 14.29 13.05
N HIS A 114 3.36 14.23 12.36
CA HIS A 114 2.82 15.39 11.66
C HIS A 114 1.29 15.39 11.60
N ASN A 115 0.73 16.52 11.17
CA ASN A 115 -0.68 16.72 10.90
C ASN A 115 -0.82 17.66 9.71
N VAL A 116 -1.91 17.54 8.97
CA VAL A 116 -2.28 18.47 7.91
C VAL A 116 -3.57 19.17 8.30
N ALA A 117 -3.59 20.50 8.18
CA ALA A 117 -4.72 21.34 8.54
C ALA A 117 -5.16 22.20 7.38
N ASN A 118 -6.47 22.33 7.18
CA ASN A 118 -7.04 23.35 6.33
C ASN A 118 -7.10 24.68 7.09
N THR A 119 -6.30 25.66 6.66
CA THR A 119 -6.27 27.02 7.21
C THR A 119 -6.94 28.05 6.30
N GLY A 120 -7.56 27.57 5.21
CA GLY A 120 -8.29 28.39 4.25
C GLY A 120 -9.79 28.49 4.57
N GLU A 121 -10.49 29.19 3.70
CA GLU A 121 -11.95 29.38 3.75
C GLU A 121 -12.71 28.44 2.81
N GLU A 122 -11.97 27.73 1.94
CA GLU A 122 -12.47 26.74 0.99
C GLU A 122 -11.99 25.33 1.36
N PRO A 123 -12.60 24.26 0.82
CA PRO A 123 -12.09 22.90 1.02
C PRO A 123 -10.63 22.79 0.59
N LEU A 124 -9.83 22.13 1.40
CA LEU A 124 -8.47 21.70 1.06
C LEU A 124 -8.54 20.30 0.47
N GLU A 125 -8.03 20.14 -0.76
CA GLU A 125 -8.00 18.86 -1.45
C GLU A 125 -6.57 18.49 -1.84
N TYR A 126 -6.15 17.27 -1.49
CA TYR A 126 -4.85 16.77 -1.85
C TYR A 126 -4.84 15.24 -1.98
N VAL A 127 -3.87 14.74 -2.73
CA VAL A 127 -3.53 13.30 -2.77
C VAL A 127 -2.29 13.11 -1.91
N TYR A 128 -2.35 12.12 -1.01
CA TYR A 128 -1.15 11.64 -0.34
C TYR A 128 -0.62 10.36 -1.01
N VAL A 129 0.68 10.19 -0.97
CA VAL A 129 1.39 8.97 -1.37
C VAL A 129 2.36 8.60 -0.26
N VAL A 130 2.19 7.41 0.30
CA VAL A 130 3.05 6.85 1.35
C VAL A 130 3.80 5.66 0.76
N ALA A 131 5.11 5.71 0.79
CA ALA A 131 5.98 4.66 0.29
C ALA A 131 6.94 4.19 1.39
N PRO A 132 7.29 2.88 1.44
CA PRO A 132 8.32 2.40 2.34
C PRO A 132 9.65 3.12 2.07
N ALA A 133 10.24 3.70 3.11
CA ALA A 133 11.58 4.26 3.00
C ALA A 133 12.61 3.13 2.94
N GLN A 134 13.55 3.22 2.00
CA GLN A 134 14.65 2.25 1.96
C GLN A 134 15.59 2.49 3.17
N SER A 135 15.93 1.41 3.88
CA SER A 135 17.00 1.46 4.88
C SER A 135 18.32 1.81 4.18
N ARG A 136 18.92 2.90 4.62
CA ARG A 136 20.28 3.26 4.20
C ARG A 136 21.29 2.40 4.93
#